data_d4cb9631e0011f9a092dff9598aede68
#
_entry.id   d4cb9631e0011f9a092dff9598aede68
#
_cell.length_a   1.000
_cell.length_b   1.000
_cell.length_c   1.000
_cell.angle_alpha   90.00
_cell.angle_beta   90.00
_cell.angle_gamma   90.00
#
_symmetry.space_group_name_H-M   'P 1'
#
loop_
_entity.id
_entity.type
_entity.pdbx_description
1 polymer ?
#
loop_
_entity_poly.entity_id
_entity_poly.type
_entity_poly.pdbx_seq_one_letter_code
_entity_poly.pdbx_strand_id
1 'polypeptide(L)'
;MIIAERDVIIVGAGPAGSICAAYLAKAGVDVLLLEKDIFPRDKACGDMECEGIVSHMGALGAVEELDALSTCIRNLKLISNRGNETLIPFECYCAPRYELDRILSETAVKHGAELRQSCTVTGLITENDTVTGVRAKYKGEDVTLKSRIVMIADGAFSSLGKSLGIAHEKPYSMWIGDRAYFKNVNLDRSLAKDQYNAYGVFGFSELTGPGYFWVMPVGRDGVRDGICNVGVMVNDLDAYRQADLQERFYKWSGNIPKIGEMFERAVRISPWEGGRMNDISQGVQKAGDGYMVIGDAAALTMPLVHDGLSAAADSAKAAALAALGAFMAGDVSGENLMNEYMRAYKMKSERVTTEQLKLKRLLMESMHDPSVMDKTIELLETDPIYRKSHLKR
;
A
#
# COMPACT_ATOMS: atom_id res chain seq x y z
N MET A 1 2.48 -11.61 33.17
CA MET A 1 3.89 -12.09 33.29
C MET A 1 4.70 -11.40 32.19
N ILE A 2 5.86 -10.77 32.50
CA ILE A 2 6.78 -10.23 31.47
C ILE A 2 7.42 -11.43 30.80
N ILE A 3 7.20 -11.62 29.48
CA ILE A 3 7.66 -12.81 28.76
C ILE A 3 8.93 -12.54 27.94
N ALA A 4 9.17 -11.29 27.55
CA ALA A 4 10.36 -10.90 26.79
C ALA A 4 10.65 -9.40 26.95
N GLU A 5 11.93 -9.07 26.92
CA GLU A 5 12.43 -7.71 26.72
C GLU A 5 13.23 -7.69 25.42
N ARG A 6 12.97 -6.70 24.54
CA ARG A 6 13.54 -6.60 23.20
C ARG A 6 14.08 -5.20 22.94
N ASP A 7 14.97 -5.06 21.99
CA ASP A 7 15.34 -3.71 21.54
C ASP A 7 14.14 -3.04 20.85
N VAL A 8 13.48 -3.76 19.92
CA VAL A 8 12.33 -3.25 19.18
C VAL A 8 11.20 -4.27 19.11
N ILE A 9 9.99 -3.83 19.43
CA ILE A 9 8.75 -4.56 19.13
C ILE A 9 8.06 -3.86 17.95
N ILE A 10 7.67 -4.63 16.93
CA ILE A 10 6.94 -4.14 15.77
C ILE A 10 5.54 -4.77 15.78
N VAL A 11 4.50 -3.95 15.73
CA VAL A 11 3.11 -4.37 15.76
C VAL A 11 2.51 -4.33 14.36
N GLY A 12 2.21 -5.51 13.81
CA GLY A 12 1.72 -5.73 12.46
C GLY A 12 2.83 -6.16 11.49
N ALA A 13 2.72 -7.36 10.92
CA ALA A 13 3.65 -7.91 9.94
C ALA A 13 3.17 -7.74 8.49
N GLY A 14 2.48 -6.63 8.19
CA GLY A 14 2.26 -6.15 6.83
C GLY A 14 3.57 -5.60 6.21
N PRO A 15 3.53 -5.05 5.00
CA PRO A 15 4.73 -4.57 4.30
C PRO A 15 5.60 -3.62 5.11
N ALA A 16 5.00 -2.62 5.80
CA ALA A 16 5.75 -1.69 6.63
C ALA A 16 6.49 -2.39 7.78
N GLY A 17 5.78 -3.21 8.56
CA GLY A 17 6.36 -3.90 9.72
C GLY A 17 7.41 -4.92 9.32
N SER A 18 7.15 -5.74 8.30
CA SER A 18 8.08 -6.77 7.84
C SER A 18 9.36 -6.18 7.25
N ILE A 19 9.26 -5.11 6.44
CA ILE A 19 10.43 -4.43 5.88
C ILE A 19 11.24 -3.73 6.99
N CYS A 20 10.58 -3.07 7.96
CA CYS A 20 11.24 -2.46 9.12
C CYS A 20 11.99 -3.53 9.94
N ALA A 21 11.32 -4.65 10.22
CA ALA A 21 11.92 -5.78 10.94
C ALA A 21 13.15 -6.34 10.23
N ALA A 22 13.07 -6.52 8.89
CA ALA A 22 14.16 -7.01 8.09
C ALA A 22 15.39 -6.06 8.13
N TYR A 23 15.19 -4.75 8.00
CA TYR A 23 16.29 -3.79 8.09
C TYR A 23 16.94 -3.74 9.46
N LEU A 24 16.14 -3.74 10.53
CA LEU A 24 16.65 -3.72 11.91
C LEU A 24 17.39 -5.01 12.25
N ALA A 25 16.80 -6.17 11.96
CA ALA A 25 17.42 -7.47 12.22
C ALA A 25 18.71 -7.66 11.41
N LYS A 26 18.73 -7.24 10.14
CA LYS A 26 19.94 -7.21 9.31
C LYS A 26 21.06 -6.36 9.91
N ALA A 27 20.71 -5.33 10.68
CA ALA A 27 21.66 -4.49 11.41
C ALA A 27 22.03 -5.03 12.81
N GLY A 28 21.54 -6.21 13.20
CA GLY A 28 21.86 -6.87 14.47
C GLY A 28 21.00 -6.44 15.66
N VAL A 29 19.88 -5.75 15.43
CA VAL A 29 18.93 -5.36 16.47
C VAL A 29 18.06 -6.55 16.86
N ASP A 30 17.78 -6.74 18.15
CA ASP A 30 16.84 -7.75 18.65
C ASP A 30 15.39 -7.31 18.40
N VAL A 31 14.77 -7.89 17.37
CA VAL A 31 13.43 -7.51 16.86
C VAL A 31 12.41 -8.60 17.09
N LEU A 32 11.30 -8.21 17.72
CA LEU A 32 10.09 -9.03 17.81
C LEU A 32 8.98 -8.44 16.94
N LEU A 33 8.63 -9.16 15.86
CA LEU A 33 7.54 -8.82 14.93
C LEU A 33 6.28 -9.57 15.32
N LEU A 34 5.20 -8.84 15.62
CA LEU A 34 3.93 -9.38 16.07
C LEU A 34 2.87 -9.29 14.97
N GLU A 35 2.18 -10.41 14.68
CA GLU A 35 1.06 -10.47 13.74
C GLU A 35 -0.13 -11.18 14.38
N LYS A 36 -1.33 -10.60 14.23
CA LYS A 36 -2.57 -11.18 14.75
C LYS A 36 -3.03 -12.42 13.98
N ASP A 37 -2.77 -12.44 12.67
CA ASP A 37 -3.15 -13.50 11.75
C ASP A 37 -2.03 -14.54 11.58
N ILE A 38 -2.30 -15.58 10.79
CA ILE A 38 -1.31 -16.60 10.37
C ILE A 38 -1.09 -16.44 8.88
N PHE A 39 0.18 -16.37 8.45
CA PHE A 39 0.54 -16.36 7.03
C PHE A 39 0.43 -17.75 6.39
N PRO A 40 0.07 -17.85 5.08
CA PRO A 40 -0.33 -16.72 4.23
C PRO A 40 -1.75 -16.23 4.57
N ARG A 41 -1.93 -14.91 4.58
CA ARG A 41 -3.24 -14.27 4.77
C ARG A 41 -3.50 -13.25 3.67
N ASP A 42 -4.76 -13.07 3.29
CA ASP A 42 -5.14 -12.06 2.31
C ASP A 42 -5.37 -10.68 2.96
N LYS A 43 -5.30 -9.64 2.16
CA LYS A 43 -5.68 -8.26 2.50
C LYS A 43 -6.12 -7.55 1.23
N ALA A 44 -7.25 -6.83 1.28
CA ALA A 44 -7.72 -6.01 0.17
C ALA A 44 -6.63 -5.03 -0.31
N CYS A 45 -6.27 -5.13 -1.61
CA CYS A 45 -5.23 -4.36 -2.29
C CYS A 45 -5.45 -4.40 -3.80
N GLY A 46 -4.88 -3.47 -4.55
CA GLY A 46 -4.80 -3.53 -6.02
C GLY A 46 -3.70 -4.49 -6.52
N ASP A 47 -2.87 -5.03 -5.62
CA ASP A 47 -1.77 -5.97 -5.90
C ASP A 47 -0.76 -5.41 -6.92
N MET A 48 -0.34 -4.17 -6.73
CA MET A 48 0.62 -3.48 -7.60
C MET A 48 1.88 -3.14 -6.80
N GLU A 49 2.96 -3.86 -7.04
CA GLU A 49 4.27 -3.67 -6.43
C GLU A 49 5.12 -2.79 -7.34
N CYS A 50 5.07 -1.47 -7.07
CA CYS A 50 5.83 -0.48 -7.83
C CYS A 50 7.31 -0.43 -7.41
N GLU A 51 8.12 0.31 -8.20
CA GLU A 51 9.59 0.44 -8.02
C GLU A 51 10.01 0.72 -6.56
N GLY A 52 9.22 1.49 -5.81
CA GLY A 52 9.53 1.83 -4.42
C GLY A 52 9.70 0.59 -3.56
N ILE A 53 8.66 -0.25 -3.44
CA ILE A 53 8.73 -1.47 -2.64
C ILE A 53 9.69 -2.49 -3.24
N VAL A 54 9.72 -2.64 -4.58
CA VAL A 54 10.59 -3.59 -5.30
C VAL A 54 12.07 -3.28 -5.02
N SER A 55 12.46 -2.00 -4.97
CA SER A 55 13.83 -1.60 -4.62
C SER A 55 14.23 -2.02 -3.20
N HIS A 56 13.30 -1.98 -2.25
CA HIS A 56 13.54 -2.46 -0.88
C HIS A 56 13.63 -3.99 -0.83
N MET A 57 12.77 -4.69 -1.57
CA MET A 57 12.83 -6.15 -1.68
C MET A 57 14.17 -6.59 -2.30
N GLY A 58 14.66 -5.89 -3.32
CA GLY A 58 15.98 -6.13 -3.90
C GLY A 58 17.12 -5.96 -2.89
N ALA A 59 17.09 -4.86 -2.09
CA ALA A 59 18.08 -4.60 -1.04
C ALA A 59 18.06 -5.65 0.10
N LEU A 60 16.93 -6.34 0.28
CA LEU A 60 16.71 -7.38 1.28
C LEU A 60 16.81 -8.81 0.69
N GLY A 61 17.05 -8.97 -0.62
CA GLY A 61 17.21 -10.28 -1.27
C GLY A 61 15.91 -11.06 -1.45
N ALA A 62 14.79 -10.36 -1.68
CA ALA A 62 13.45 -10.95 -1.81
C ALA A 62 12.80 -10.74 -3.19
N VAL A 63 13.46 -10.04 -4.12
CA VAL A 63 12.87 -9.68 -5.42
C VAL A 63 12.71 -10.86 -6.36
N GLU A 64 13.63 -11.83 -6.33
CA GLU A 64 13.57 -13.01 -7.21
C GLU A 64 12.35 -13.88 -6.94
N GLU A 65 11.96 -13.99 -5.65
CA GLU A 65 10.76 -14.73 -5.26
C GLU A 65 9.49 -13.99 -5.70
N LEU A 66 9.46 -12.65 -5.58
CA LEU A 66 8.36 -11.84 -6.10
C LEU A 66 8.21 -12.01 -7.62
N ASP A 67 9.32 -11.90 -8.38
CA ASP A 67 9.33 -12.03 -9.84
C ASP A 67 8.74 -13.37 -10.30
N ALA A 68 9.12 -14.46 -9.61
CA ALA A 68 8.65 -15.81 -9.94
C ALA A 68 7.13 -15.99 -9.75
N LEU A 69 6.48 -15.21 -8.89
CA LEU A 69 5.08 -15.35 -8.50
C LEU A 69 4.17 -14.26 -9.07
N SER A 70 4.70 -13.30 -9.81
CA SER A 70 3.97 -12.13 -10.28
C SER A 70 3.75 -12.11 -11.80
N THR A 71 2.83 -11.25 -12.22
CA THR A 71 2.78 -10.72 -13.59
C THR A 71 3.48 -9.36 -13.60
N CYS A 72 4.38 -9.12 -14.56
CA CYS A 72 5.04 -7.84 -14.76
C CYS A 72 4.27 -6.99 -15.78
N ILE A 73 3.72 -5.86 -15.34
CA ILE A 73 3.08 -4.85 -16.19
C ILE A 73 4.16 -3.92 -16.70
N ARG A 74 4.18 -3.67 -18.01
CA ARG A 74 5.10 -2.72 -18.69
C ARG A 74 4.38 -1.47 -19.18
N ASN A 75 3.07 -1.52 -19.28
CA ASN A 75 2.25 -0.43 -19.74
C ASN A 75 0.95 -0.32 -18.93
N LEU A 76 0.45 0.89 -18.81
CA LEU A 76 -0.85 1.17 -18.25
C LEU A 76 -1.74 1.81 -19.32
N LYS A 77 -2.88 1.20 -19.58
CA LYS A 77 -3.92 1.75 -20.46
C LYS A 77 -4.81 2.64 -19.60
N LEU A 78 -4.87 3.91 -19.95
CA LEU A 78 -5.79 4.88 -19.35
C LEU A 78 -7.04 4.97 -20.23
N ILE A 79 -8.21 4.91 -19.62
CA ILE A 79 -9.50 4.99 -20.31
C ILE A 79 -10.36 6.07 -19.66
N SER A 80 -10.84 7.03 -20.45
CA SER A 80 -11.70 8.11 -20.00
C SER A 80 -13.18 7.71 -19.93
N ASN A 81 -14.01 8.58 -19.37
CA ASN A 81 -15.45 8.41 -19.30
C ASN A 81 -16.13 8.25 -20.69
N ARG A 82 -15.57 8.88 -21.73
CA ARG A 82 -16.05 8.76 -23.13
C ARG A 82 -15.42 7.62 -23.91
N GLY A 83 -14.56 6.82 -23.26
CA GLY A 83 -13.86 5.70 -23.90
C GLY A 83 -12.62 6.10 -24.71
N ASN A 84 -12.14 7.37 -24.60
CA ASN A 84 -10.82 7.73 -25.11
C ASN A 84 -9.76 6.94 -24.35
N GLU A 85 -8.76 6.44 -25.06
CA GLU A 85 -7.72 5.63 -24.44
C GLU A 85 -6.31 6.07 -24.85
N THR A 86 -5.37 5.92 -23.94
CA THR A 86 -3.94 6.05 -24.24
C THR A 86 -3.14 5.02 -23.49
N LEU A 87 -2.00 4.62 -24.03
CA LEU A 87 -1.08 3.69 -23.40
C LEU A 87 0.16 4.45 -22.90
N ILE A 88 0.44 4.34 -21.62
CA ILE A 88 1.61 4.97 -21.01
C ILE A 88 2.58 3.90 -20.49
N PRO A 89 3.92 4.15 -20.56
CA PRO A 89 4.90 3.29 -19.90
C PRO A 89 4.67 3.29 -18.40
N PHE A 90 4.55 2.11 -17.84
CA PHE A 90 4.37 1.93 -16.40
C PHE A 90 4.87 0.55 -16.02
N GLU A 91 5.80 0.48 -15.09
CA GLU A 91 6.38 -0.79 -14.68
C GLU A 91 6.02 -1.10 -13.24
N CYS A 92 5.38 -2.25 -13.03
CA CYS A 92 5.17 -2.84 -11.72
C CYS A 92 5.04 -4.36 -11.82
N TYR A 93 5.32 -5.03 -10.71
CA TYR A 93 4.94 -6.42 -10.51
C TYR A 93 3.50 -6.46 -9.95
N CYS A 94 2.77 -7.53 -10.27
CA CYS A 94 1.43 -7.74 -9.74
C CYS A 94 1.36 -9.14 -9.12
N ALA A 95 1.47 -9.18 -7.79
CA ALA A 95 1.39 -10.40 -6.98
C ALA A 95 0.27 -10.28 -5.94
N PRO A 96 -0.49 -11.35 -5.68
CA PRO A 96 -1.49 -11.31 -4.61
C PRO A 96 -0.85 -11.02 -3.25
N ARG A 97 -1.55 -10.23 -2.42
CA ARG A 97 -1.05 -9.84 -1.08
C ARG A 97 -0.73 -11.04 -0.17
N TYR A 98 -1.40 -12.16 -0.31
CA TYR A 98 -1.07 -13.36 0.47
C TYR A 98 0.34 -13.88 0.16
N GLU A 99 0.83 -13.72 -1.08
CA GLU A 99 2.21 -14.04 -1.45
C GLU A 99 3.19 -12.94 -1.04
N LEU A 100 2.89 -11.68 -1.37
CA LEU A 100 3.76 -10.56 -1.03
C LEU A 100 4.04 -10.48 0.47
N ASP A 101 2.98 -10.51 1.30
CA ASP A 101 3.12 -10.37 2.75
C ASP A 101 3.86 -11.58 3.36
N ARG A 102 3.65 -12.80 2.81
CA ARG A 102 4.41 -14.00 3.17
C ARG A 102 5.91 -13.81 2.88
N ILE A 103 6.26 -13.44 1.64
CA ILE A 103 7.66 -13.21 1.24
C ILE A 103 8.33 -12.19 2.16
N LEU A 104 7.67 -11.07 2.44
CA LEU A 104 8.22 -10.01 3.28
C LEU A 104 8.42 -10.46 4.74
N SER A 105 7.46 -11.18 5.31
CA SER A 105 7.56 -11.69 6.68
C SER A 105 8.63 -12.76 6.84
N GLU A 106 8.74 -13.68 5.88
CA GLU A 106 9.82 -14.69 5.83
C GLU A 106 11.19 -14.04 5.62
N THR A 107 11.27 -12.96 4.83
CA THR A 107 12.48 -12.16 4.66
C THR A 107 12.92 -11.53 5.98
N ALA A 108 11.99 -10.99 6.78
CA ALA A 108 12.32 -10.49 8.11
C ALA A 108 12.92 -11.58 9.02
N VAL A 109 12.32 -12.78 9.02
CA VAL A 109 12.84 -13.94 9.77
C VAL A 109 14.21 -14.37 9.26
N LYS A 110 14.42 -14.41 7.95
CA LYS A 110 15.72 -14.73 7.32
C LYS A 110 16.85 -13.79 7.77
N HIS A 111 16.52 -12.53 8.04
CA HIS A 111 17.47 -11.55 8.56
C HIS A 111 17.65 -11.59 10.08
N GLY A 112 16.87 -12.41 10.82
CA GLY A 112 17.03 -12.64 12.24
C GLY A 112 15.92 -12.08 13.13
N ALA A 113 14.84 -11.51 12.58
CA ALA A 113 13.70 -11.11 13.38
C ALA A 113 12.92 -12.33 13.91
N GLU A 114 12.44 -12.26 15.15
CA GLU A 114 11.48 -13.23 15.67
C GLU A 114 10.06 -12.83 15.22
N LEU A 115 9.37 -13.68 14.47
CA LEU A 115 7.97 -13.50 14.10
C LEU A 115 7.05 -14.29 15.02
N ARG A 116 6.10 -13.62 15.69
CA ARG A 116 5.00 -14.26 16.44
C ARG A 116 3.68 -13.98 15.77
N GLN A 117 3.13 -15.01 15.16
CA GLN A 117 1.80 -15.04 14.58
C GLN A 117 0.75 -15.41 15.63
N SER A 118 -0.53 -15.17 15.36
CA SER A 118 -1.64 -15.34 16.32
C SER A 118 -1.42 -14.56 17.62
N CYS A 119 -0.76 -13.39 17.51
CA CYS A 119 -0.44 -12.51 18.62
C CYS A 119 -1.13 -11.16 18.43
N THR A 120 -2.26 -10.96 19.08
CA THR A 120 -3.06 -9.73 18.97
C THR A 120 -2.64 -8.73 20.04
N VAL A 121 -2.01 -7.63 19.61
CA VAL A 121 -1.71 -6.51 20.52
C VAL A 121 -2.99 -5.79 20.90
N THR A 122 -3.20 -5.59 22.20
CA THR A 122 -4.42 -5.01 22.78
C THR A 122 -4.20 -3.61 23.35
N GLY A 123 -2.94 -3.16 23.49
CA GLY A 123 -2.64 -1.82 23.98
C GLY A 123 -1.15 -1.58 24.22
N LEU A 124 -0.80 -0.32 24.39
CA LEU A 124 0.55 0.10 24.74
C LEU A 124 0.78 0.04 26.24
N ILE A 125 2.02 -0.08 26.64
CA ILE A 125 2.51 0.08 28.02
C ILE A 125 3.27 1.40 28.06
N THR A 126 2.87 2.28 28.97
CA THR A 126 3.50 3.61 29.14
C THR A 126 4.00 3.74 30.57
N GLU A 127 5.24 4.18 30.73
CA GLU A 127 5.88 4.48 32.02
C GLU A 127 6.47 5.90 31.91
N ASN A 128 6.05 6.83 32.80
CA ASN A 128 6.50 8.23 32.77
C ASN A 128 6.34 8.87 31.37
N ASP A 129 5.16 8.73 30.76
CA ASP A 129 4.81 9.23 29.42
C ASP A 129 5.60 8.60 28.25
N THR A 130 6.52 7.68 28.51
CA THR A 130 7.28 6.95 27.50
C THR A 130 6.65 5.58 27.22
N VAL A 131 6.45 5.22 25.95
CA VAL A 131 6.01 3.87 25.58
C VAL A 131 7.17 2.90 25.79
N THR A 132 6.95 1.88 26.63
CA THR A 132 7.97 0.88 27.03
C THR A 132 7.61 -0.54 26.65
N GLY A 133 6.56 -0.75 25.84
CA GLY A 133 6.15 -2.07 25.39
C GLY A 133 4.68 -2.16 25.01
N VAL A 134 4.19 -3.40 24.91
CA VAL A 134 2.82 -3.71 24.53
C VAL A 134 2.18 -4.78 25.41
N ARG A 135 0.86 -4.70 25.58
CA ARG A 135 0.00 -5.80 26.06
C ARG A 135 -0.54 -6.53 24.84
N ALA A 136 -0.55 -7.86 24.91
CA ALA A 136 -1.04 -8.68 23.80
C ALA A 136 -1.76 -9.94 24.31
N LYS A 137 -2.58 -10.53 23.44
CA LYS A 137 -3.08 -11.90 23.58
C LYS A 137 -2.28 -12.83 22.68
N TYR A 138 -1.65 -13.82 23.27
CA TYR A 138 -0.87 -14.82 22.56
C TYR A 138 -1.25 -16.21 23.02
N LYS A 139 -1.71 -17.07 22.10
CA LYS A 139 -2.20 -18.43 22.38
C LYS A 139 -3.31 -18.44 23.46
N GLY A 140 -4.15 -17.42 23.49
CA GLY A 140 -5.26 -17.29 24.44
C GLY A 140 -4.89 -16.68 25.79
N GLU A 141 -3.61 -16.43 26.06
CA GLU A 141 -3.11 -15.84 27.31
C GLU A 141 -2.80 -14.35 27.15
N ASP A 142 -3.05 -13.56 28.19
CA ASP A 142 -2.61 -12.18 28.27
C ASP A 142 -1.11 -12.11 28.59
N VAL A 143 -0.34 -11.48 27.72
CA VAL A 143 1.09 -11.34 27.83
C VAL A 143 1.52 -9.86 27.83
N THR A 144 2.61 -9.59 28.53
CA THR A 144 3.27 -8.27 28.58
C THR A 144 4.66 -8.40 27.95
N LEU A 145 4.92 -7.57 26.92
CA LEU A 145 6.18 -7.56 26.18
C LEU A 145 6.79 -6.16 26.30
N LYS A 146 8.03 -6.07 26.75
CA LYS A 146 8.75 -4.80 26.91
C LYS A 146 9.77 -4.58 25.80
N SER A 147 9.99 -3.32 25.42
CA SER A 147 11.03 -2.92 24.47
C SER A 147 11.45 -1.48 24.68
N ARG A 148 12.61 -1.13 24.11
CA ARG A 148 13.11 0.25 24.09
C ARG A 148 12.32 1.12 23.11
N ILE A 149 11.89 0.54 21.98
CA ILE A 149 11.08 1.21 20.96
C ILE A 149 9.94 0.28 20.52
N VAL A 150 8.73 0.84 20.37
CA VAL A 150 7.58 0.19 19.74
C VAL A 150 7.33 0.81 18.37
N MET A 151 7.37 0.00 17.30
CA MET A 151 6.97 0.40 15.96
C MET A 151 5.51 0.02 15.72
N ILE A 152 4.65 1.00 15.48
CA ILE A 152 3.21 0.83 15.22
C ILE A 152 3.02 0.74 13.71
N ALA A 153 2.74 -0.46 13.21
CA ALA A 153 2.52 -0.81 11.81
C ALA A 153 1.19 -1.57 11.60
N ASP A 154 0.19 -1.30 12.45
CA ASP A 154 -1.09 -2.01 12.54
C ASP A 154 -2.12 -1.58 11.48
N GLY A 155 -1.69 -0.81 10.47
CA GLY A 155 -2.45 -0.50 9.26
C GLY A 155 -3.42 0.67 9.38
N ALA A 156 -4.26 0.85 8.35
CA ALA A 156 -5.12 2.04 8.19
C ALA A 156 -6.18 2.22 9.31
N PHE A 157 -6.50 1.16 10.04
CA PHE A 157 -7.42 1.19 11.18
C PHE A 157 -6.70 1.18 12.53
N SER A 158 -5.45 1.69 12.57
CA SER A 158 -4.60 1.68 13.75
C SER A 158 -5.34 2.01 15.05
N SER A 159 -5.54 0.99 15.88
CA SER A 159 -6.12 1.16 17.22
C SER A 159 -5.09 1.73 18.20
N LEU A 160 -3.83 1.40 18.02
CA LEU A 160 -2.73 1.90 18.83
C LEU A 160 -2.45 3.37 18.54
N GLY A 161 -2.41 3.76 17.26
CA GLY A 161 -2.32 5.17 16.88
C GLY A 161 -3.44 6.01 17.48
N LYS A 162 -4.68 5.50 17.39
CA LYS A 162 -5.85 6.16 18.00
C LYS A 162 -5.71 6.33 19.52
N SER A 163 -5.16 5.36 20.23
CA SER A 163 -4.93 5.46 21.69
C SER A 163 -3.89 6.52 22.05
N LEU A 164 -3.02 6.91 21.12
CA LEU A 164 -2.04 7.99 21.25
C LEU A 164 -2.59 9.36 20.77
N GLY A 165 -3.88 9.46 20.47
CA GLY A 165 -4.49 10.68 19.92
C GLY A 165 -4.15 10.95 18.46
N ILE A 166 -3.58 9.97 17.76
CA ILE A 166 -3.31 10.06 16.32
C ILE A 166 -4.62 9.75 15.59
N ALA A 167 -5.32 10.81 15.18
CA ALA A 167 -6.61 10.71 14.51
C ALA A 167 -6.45 10.90 12.98
N HIS A 168 -7.20 10.09 12.23
CA HIS A 168 -7.34 10.19 10.78
C HIS A 168 -8.69 10.82 10.46
N GLU A 169 -8.81 12.14 10.65
CA GLU A 169 -10.11 12.85 10.67
C GLU A 169 -10.38 13.70 9.44
N LYS A 170 -9.39 13.86 8.53
CA LYS A 170 -9.57 14.69 7.34
C LYS A 170 -10.27 13.91 6.22
N PRO A 171 -11.55 14.18 5.94
CA PRO A 171 -12.32 13.40 4.96
C PRO A 171 -11.70 13.38 3.55
N TYR A 172 -11.16 14.53 3.10
CA TYR A 172 -10.58 14.67 1.75
C TYR A 172 -9.32 13.82 1.50
N SER A 173 -8.72 13.26 2.55
CA SER A 173 -7.58 12.35 2.45
C SER A 173 -7.95 10.89 2.70
N MET A 174 -9.25 10.61 2.84
CA MET A 174 -9.77 9.27 3.07
C MET A 174 -10.28 8.68 1.76
N TRP A 175 -9.78 7.49 1.44
CA TRP A 175 -10.12 6.76 0.24
C TRP A 175 -10.66 5.38 0.59
N ILE A 176 -11.60 4.92 -0.22
CA ILE A 176 -12.28 3.65 -0.01
C ILE A 176 -12.28 2.90 -1.33
N GLY A 177 -11.94 1.62 -1.28
CA GLY A 177 -11.93 0.77 -2.45
C GLY A 177 -12.43 -0.62 -2.16
N ASP A 178 -13.04 -1.22 -3.17
CA ASP A 178 -13.39 -2.64 -3.21
C ASP A 178 -12.66 -3.32 -4.35
N ARG A 179 -12.23 -4.56 -4.14
CA ARG A 179 -11.61 -5.40 -5.16
C ARG A 179 -12.15 -6.82 -5.13
N ALA A 180 -12.11 -7.49 -6.28
CA ALA A 180 -12.32 -8.92 -6.39
C ALA A 180 -11.37 -9.51 -7.44
N TYR A 181 -11.10 -10.81 -7.34
CA TYR A 181 -10.40 -11.52 -8.40
C TYR A 181 -11.38 -12.09 -9.41
N PHE A 182 -11.02 -11.98 -10.67
CA PHE A 182 -11.73 -12.55 -11.80
C PHE A 182 -10.79 -13.45 -12.59
N LYS A 183 -11.32 -14.50 -13.22
CA LYS A 183 -10.64 -15.32 -14.22
C LYS A 183 -11.31 -15.20 -15.58
N ASN A 184 -10.60 -15.62 -16.63
CA ASN A 184 -11.06 -15.52 -18.02
C ASN A 184 -11.34 -14.07 -18.46
N VAL A 185 -10.67 -13.10 -17.86
CA VAL A 185 -10.67 -11.72 -18.38
C VAL A 185 -9.95 -11.74 -19.72
N ASN A 186 -10.62 -11.24 -20.76
CA ASN A 186 -10.08 -11.25 -22.12
C ASN A 186 -9.10 -10.07 -22.31
N LEU A 187 -7.82 -10.32 -22.03
CA LEU A 187 -6.75 -9.34 -22.24
C LEU A 187 -6.36 -9.28 -23.71
N ASP A 188 -6.09 -8.07 -24.22
CA ASP A 188 -5.55 -7.87 -25.57
C ASP A 188 -4.16 -8.50 -25.70
N ARG A 189 -4.06 -9.58 -26.45
CA ARG A 189 -2.83 -10.36 -26.63
C ARG A 189 -1.73 -9.62 -27.40
N SER A 190 -2.03 -8.51 -28.06
CA SER A 190 -1.00 -7.65 -28.64
C SER A 190 -0.25 -6.86 -27.58
N LEU A 191 -0.88 -6.58 -26.42
CA LEU A 191 -0.35 -5.82 -25.29
C LEU A 191 0.02 -6.72 -24.10
N ALA A 192 -0.65 -7.88 -23.94
CA ALA A 192 -0.39 -8.85 -22.88
C ALA A 192 0.11 -10.16 -23.47
N LYS A 193 1.42 -10.27 -23.71
CA LYS A 193 2.04 -11.42 -24.40
C LYS A 193 2.35 -12.57 -23.46
N ASP A 194 2.89 -12.28 -22.31
CA ASP A 194 3.33 -13.22 -21.28
C ASP A 194 3.35 -12.54 -19.90
N GLN A 195 3.79 -13.27 -18.86
CA GLN A 195 3.85 -12.73 -17.49
C GLN A 195 4.82 -11.54 -17.30
N TYR A 196 5.78 -11.34 -18.24
CA TYR A 196 6.77 -10.26 -18.16
C TYR A 196 6.45 -9.08 -19.07
N ASN A 197 5.44 -9.20 -19.90
CA ASN A 197 5.02 -8.19 -20.88
C ASN A 197 3.50 -8.08 -20.89
N ALA A 198 2.96 -7.51 -19.82
CA ALA A 198 1.54 -7.29 -19.65
C ALA A 198 1.19 -5.79 -19.62
N TYR A 199 -0.09 -5.49 -19.59
CA TYR A 199 -0.61 -4.16 -19.33
C TYR A 199 -1.71 -4.23 -18.27
N GLY A 200 -1.81 -3.14 -17.48
CA GLY A 200 -2.95 -2.88 -16.61
C GLY A 200 -3.90 -1.87 -17.24
N VAL A 201 -5.07 -1.72 -16.67
CA VAL A 201 -6.06 -0.71 -17.06
C VAL A 201 -6.42 0.15 -15.86
N PHE A 202 -6.39 1.48 -16.05
CA PHE A 202 -7.08 2.44 -15.19
C PHE A 202 -8.19 3.12 -15.98
N GLY A 203 -9.41 3.07 -15.44
CA GLY A 203 -10.58 3.72 -15.99
C GLY A 203 -11.03 4.89 -15.13
N PHE A 204 -11.24 6.05 -15.73
CA PHE A 204 -11.75 7.26 -15.07
C PHE A 204 -13.17 7.49 -15.52
N SER A 205 -14.07 7.73 -14.57
CA SER A 205 -15.49 7.92 -14.86
C SER A 205 -16.14 8.79 -13.80
N GLU A 206 -17.18 9.51 -14.17
CA GLU A 206 -18.05 10.21 -13.22
C GLU A 206 -18.65 9.28 -12.16
N LEU A 207 -18.70 7.96 -12.42
CA LEU A 207 -19.13 6.96 -11.45
C LEU A 207 -18.18 6.80 -10.27
N THR A 208 -16.91 7.16 -10.44
CA THR A 208 -15.91 7.14 -9.35
C THR A 208 -15.71 8.49 -8.68
N GLY A 209 -16.23 9.57 -9.31
CA GLY A 209 -15.82 10.91 -8.91
C GLY A 209 -14.29 11.06 -9.01
N PRO A 210 -13.56 11.49 -7.96
CA PRO A 210 -12.09 11.64 -8.00
C PRO A 210 -11.33 10.32 -7.91
N GLY A 211 -11.98 9.20 -8.09
CA GLY A 211 -11.38 7.87 -8.05
C GLY A 211 -11.10 7.29 -9.42
N TYR A 212 -10.94 5.97 -9.45
CA TYR A 212 -10.70 5.21 -10.68
C TYR A 212 -11.13 3.75 -10.52
N PHE A 213 -11.34 3.09 -11.65
CA PHE A 213 -11.43 1.64 -11.76
C PHE A 213 -10.09 1.06 -12.18
N TRP A 214 -9.82 -0.19 -11.82
CA TRP A 214 -8.63 -0.89 -12.30
C TRP A 214 -8.94 -2.32 -12.73
N VAL A 215 -8.12 -2.81 -13.68
CA VAL A 215 -8.05 -4.21 -14.08
C VAL A 215 -6.57 -4.55 -14.24
N MET A 216 -6.05 -5.38 -13.34
CA MET A 216 -4.63 -5.73 -13.30
C MET A 216 -4.45 -7.25 -13.40
N PRO A 217 -3.80 -7.78 -14.42
CA PRO A 217 -3.43 -9.20 -14.44
C PRO A 217 -2.49 -9.48 -13.28
N VAL A 218 -2.76 -10.53 -12.50
CA VAL A 218 -2.10 -10.78 -11.23
C VAL A 218 -1.64 -12.22 -11.08
N GLY A 219 -0.49 -12.40 -10.44
CA GLY A 219 0.11 -13.70 -10.23
C GLY A 219 0.80 -14.26 -11.48
N ARG A 220 1.57 -15.33 -11.33
CA ARG A 220 2.36 -15.95 -12.40
C ARG A 220 1.54 -16.28 -13.67
N ASP A 221 0.31 -16.71 -13.49
CA ASP A 221 -0.56 -17.16 -14.57
C ASP A 221 -1.60 -16.12 -15.00
N GLY A 222 -1.48 -14.88 -14.49
CA GLY A 222 -2.44 -13.80 -14.71
C GLY A 222 -2.77 -13.56 -16.17
N VAL A 223 -1.74 -13.47 -17.03
CA VAL A 223 -1.92 -13.27 -18.47
C VAL A 223 -2.45 -14.54 -19.15
N ARG A 224 -1.93 -15.72 -18.81
CA ARG A 224 -2.31 -16.99 -19.44
C ARG A 224 -3.79 -17.33 -19.21
N ASP A 225 -4.23 -17.22 -17.98
CA ASP A 225 -5.55 -17.65 -17.52
C ASP A 225 -6.54 -16.49 -17.39
N GLY A 226 -6.11 -15.25 -17.72
CA GLY A 226 -6.90 -14.06 -17.56
C GLY A 226 -7.30 -13.82 -16.09
N ILE A 227 -6.39 -14.12 -15.14
CA ILE A 227 -6.62 -13.86 -13.73
C ILE A 227 -6.27 -12.39 -13.45
N CYS A 228 -7.28 -11.61 -13.05
CA CYS A 228 -7.10 -10.19 -12.78
C CYS A 228 -7.62 -9.82 -11.39
N ASN A 229 -6.89 -8.94 -10.73
CA ASN A 229 -7.39 -8.12 -9.65
C ASN A 229 -8.16 -6.96 -10.26
N VAL A 230 -9.41 -6.82 -9.89
CA VAL A 230 -10.34 -5.85 -10.48
C VAL A 230 -10.97 -5.07 -9.35
N GLY A 231 -11.05 -3.75 -9.49
CA GLY A 231 -11.66 -2.96 -8.42
C GLY A 231 -11.97 -1.52 -8.76
N VAL A 232 -12.41 -0.82 -7.74
CA VAL A 232 -12.82 0.58 -7.77
C VAL A 232 -12.31 1.29 -6.53
N MET A 233 -11.80 2.50 -6.71
CA MET A 233 -11.37 3.41 -5.65
C MET A 233 -12.13 4.71 -5.75
N VAL A 234 -12.63 5.22 -4.63
CA VAL A 234 -13.34 6.49 -4.55
C VAL A 234 -12.90 7.32 -3.34
N ASN A 235 -12.97 8.65 -3.50
CA ASN A 235 -12.85 9.60 -2.40
C ASN A 235 -14.24 10.16 -2.07
N ASP A 236 -15.12 9.32 -1.58
CA ASP A 236 -16.49 9.69 -1.28
C ASP A 236 -16.93 8.97 0.00
N LEU A 237 -17.08 9.73 1.08
CA LEU A 237 -17.48 9.20 2.37
C LEU A 237 -18.98 8.91 2.45
N ASP A 238 -19.80 9.64 1.69
CA ASP A 238 -21.26 9.49 1.71
C ASP A 238 -21.69 8.28 0.87
N ALA A 239 -20.87 7.89 -0.12
CA ALA A 239 -21.09 6.73 -0.99
C ALA A 239 -20.59 5.41 -0.41
N TYR A 240 -20.14 5.39 0.86
CA TYR A 240 -19.62 4.18 1.50
C TYR A 240 -20.74 3.20 1.85
N ARG A 241 -21.26 2.60 0.80
CA ARG A 241 -21.89 1.28 0.88
C ARG A 241 -21.13 0.38 -0.08
N GLN A 242 -20.58 -0.72 0.43
CA GLN A 242 -19.83 -1.69 -0.36
C GLN A 242 -20.60 -2.13 -1.63
N ALA A 243 -21.92 -2.29 -1.51
CA ALA A 243 -22.78 -2.59 -2.64
C ALA A 243 -22.74 -1.51 -3.75
N ASP A 244 -22.63 -0.23 -3.39
CA ASP A 244 -22.59 0.86 -4.36
C ASP A 244 -21.32 0.85 -5.20
N LEU A 245 -20.17 0.49 -4.62
CA LEU A 245 -18.90 0.42 -5.36
C LEU A 245 -18.90 -0.72 -6.39
N GLN A 246 -19.43 -1.88 -6.02
CA GLN A 246 -19.57 -3.01 -6.92
C GLN A 246 -20.53 -2.67 -8.09
N GLU A 247 -21.66 -2.04 -7.80
CA GLU A 247 -22.60 -1.60 -8.82
C GLU A 247 -21.97 -0.59 -9.78
N ARG A 248 -21.18 0.36 -9.27
CA ARG A 248 -20.43 1.33 -10.09
C ARG A 248 -19.45 0.63 -11.03
N PHE A 249 -18.73 -0.39 -10.54
CA PHE A 249 -17.85 -1.17 -11.40
C PHE A 249 -18.61 -1.87 -12.53
N TYR A 250 -19.72 -2.55 -12.25
CA TYR A 250 -20.50 -3.23 -13.29
C TYR A 250 -21.15 -2.25 -14.28
N LYS A 251 -21.59 -1.08 -13.82
CA LYS A 251 -22.05 -0.01 -14.72
C LYS A 251 -20.93 0.50 -15.62
N TRP A 252 -19.75 0.78 -15.06
CA TRP A 252 -18.59 1.22 -15.84
C TRP A 252 -18.21 0.20 -16.90
N SER A 253 -18.05 -1.06 -16.51
CA SER A 253 -17.65 -2.14 -17.43
C SER A 253 -18.70 -2.37 -18.54
N GLY A 254 -19.97 -2.18 -18.27
CA GLY A 254 -21.05 -2.28 -19.25
C GLY A 254 -21.19 -1.06 -20.18
N ASN A 255 -20.78 0.13 -19.72
CA ASN A 255 -20.91 1.37 -20.50
C ASN A 255 -19.79 1.59 -21.52
N ILE A 256 -18.64 0.94 -21.35
CA ILE A 256 -17.50 1.07 -22.26
C ILE A 256 -17.34 -0.25 -23.03
N PRO A 257 -17.67 -0.29 -24.35
CA PRO A 257 -17.72 -1.53 -25.12
C PRO A 257 -16.46 -2.40 -25.00
N LYS A 258 -15.27 -1.80 -25.12
CA LYS A 258 -13.99 -2.53 -24.98
C LYS A 258 -13.80 -3.16 -23.61
N ILE A 259 -14.30 -2.53 -22.55
CA ILE A 259 -14.25 -3.10 -21.21
C ILE A 259 -15.31 -4.22 -21.10
N GLY A 260 -16.51 -4.01 -21.62
CA GLY A 260 -17.54 -5.05 -21.70
C GLY A 260 -17.03 -6.34 -22.37
N GLU A 261 -16.33 -6.20 -23.50
CA GLU A 261 -15.70 -7.31 -24.22
C GLU A 261 -14.63 -8.04 -23.37
N MET A 262 -13.88 -7.31 -22.53
CA MET A 262 -12.92 -7.94 -21.61
C MET A 262 -13.61 -8.84 -20.59
N PHE A 263 -14.81 -8.49 -20.16
CA PHE A 263 -15.56 -9.20 -19.12
C PHE A 263 -16.64 -10.17 -19.64
N GLU A 264 -16.84 -10.29 -20.96
CA GLU A 264 -17.88 -11.14 -21.55
C GLU A 264 -17.87 -12.59 -21.04
N ARG A 265 -16.68 -13.15 -20.81
CA ARG A 265 -16.48 -14.51 -20.30
C ARG A 265 -15.85 -14.56 -18.91
N ALA A 266 -15.66 -13.41 -18.31
CA ALA A 266 -15.01 -13.31 -17.02
C ALA A 266 -15.90 -13.86 -15.91
N VAL A 267 -15.30 -14.60 -14.99
CA VAL A 267 -15.97 -15.17 -13.82
C VAL A 267 -15.28 -14.67 -12.57
N ARG A 268 -16.04 -14.08 -11.67
CA ARG A 268 -15.52 -13.70 -10.35
C ARG A 268 -15.18 -14.95 -9.54
N ILE A 269 -13.97 -14.99 -8.98
CA ILE A 269 -13.43 -16.15 -8.23
C ILE A 269 -13.15 -15.85 -6.76
N SER A 270 -13.39 -14.63 -6.31
CA SER A 270 -13.32 -14.25 -4.89
C SER A 270 -14.53 -13.39 -4.48
N PRO A 271 -14.84 -13.26 -3.19
CA PRO A 271 -15.73 -12.20 -2.74
C PRO A 271 -15.16 -10.82 -3.09
N TRP A 272 -16.01 -9.80 -3.11
CA TRP A 272 -15.55 -8.42 -3.06
C TRP A 272 -15.06 -8.13 -1.63
N GLU A 273 -13.91 -7.50 -1.55
CA GLU A 273 -13.30 -7.11 -0.28
C GLU A 273 -12.85 -5.66 -0.34
N GLY A 274 -13.31 -4.89 0.65
CA GLY A 274 -13.05 -3.48 0.73
C GLY A 274 -11.97 -3.12 1.73
N GLY A 275 -11.41 -1.94 1.50
CA GLY A 275 -10.46 -1.34 2.39
C GLY A 275 -10.56 0.18 2.41
N ARG A 276 -10.14 0.76 3.54
CA ARG A 276 -9.93 2.19 3.68
C ARG A 276 -8.44 2.48 3.74
N MET A 277 -8.03 3.57 3.14
CA MET A 277 -6.69 4.13 3.28
C MET A 277 -6.75 5.64 3.45
N ASN A 278 -5.73 6.18 4.10
CA ASN A 278 -5.57 7.61 4.27
C ASN A 278 -4.27 8.05 3.61
N ASP A 279 -4.36 9.08 2.80
CA ASP A 279 -3.18 9.61 2.14
C ASP A 279 -2.41 10.62 3.03
N ILE A 280 -1.21 10.95 2.59
CA ILE A 280 -0.26 11.80 3.32
C ILE A 280 -0.82 13.20 3.69
N SER A 281 -1.92 13.64 3.08
CA SER A 281 -2.58 14.91 3.41
C SER A 281 -3.14 14.94 4.84
N GLN A 282 -3.25 13.79 5.53
CA GLN A 282 -3.63 13.74 6.96
C GLN A 282 -2.63 14.49 7.86
N GLY A 283 -1.33 14.47 7.53
CA GLY A 283 -0.31 15.16 8.32
C GLY A 283 -0.13 14.57 9.73
N VAL A 284 -0.17 13.25 9.85
CA VAL A 284 -0.11 12.52 11.12
C VAL A 284 1.27 12.61 11.77
N GLN A 285 1.31 12.74 13.11
CA GLN A 285 2.53 12.59 13.89
C GLN A 285 3.10 11.18 13.77
N LYS A 286 4.42 11.05 13.58
CA LYS A 286 5.07 9.80 13.24
C LYS A 286 5.97 9.23 14.34
N ALA A 287 6.24 9.98 15.41
CA ALA A 287 7.04 9.52 16.55
C ALA A 287 6.62 10.23 17.83
N GLY A 288 6.87 9.59 18.95
CA GLY A 288 6.82 10.11 20.32
C GLY A 288 7.77 9.30 21.19
N ASP A 289 7.80 9.56 22.49
CA ASP A 289 8.74 8.95 23.41
C ASP A 289 8.57 7.42 23.43
N GLY A 290 9.60 6.69 22.98
CA GLY A 290 9.63 5.25 22.89
C GLY A 290 8.78 4.62 21.77
N TYR A 291 8.24 5.39 20.83
CA TYR A 291 7.47 4.81 19.72
C TYR A 291 7.61 5.56 18.40
N MET A 292 7.32 4.83 17.31
CA MET A 292 7.16 5.37 15.97
C MET A 292 5.95 4.75 15.27
N VAL A 293 5.34 5.48 14.31
CA VAL A 293 4.20 5.03 13.50
C VAL A 293 4.62 5.00 12.03
N ILE A 294 4.35 3.90 11.34
CA ILE A 294 4.81 3.68 9.95
C ILE A 294 3.70 3.11 9.06
N GLY A 295 3.88 3.24 7.76
CA GLY A 295 2.93 2.74 6.75
C GLY A 295 1.55 3.41 6.84
N ASP A 296 0.50 2.64 6.60
CA ASP A 296 -0.89 3.13 6.62
C ASP A 296 -1.31 3.66 8.00
N ALA A 297 -0.74 3.15 9.09
CA ALA A 297 -0.99 3.68 10.43
C ALA A 297 -0.53 5.14 10.57
N ALA A 298 0.48 5.55 9.80
CA ALA A 298 0.97 6.93 9.70
C ALA A 298 0.33 7.71 8.54
N ALA A 299 -0.70 7.19 7.86
CA ALA A 299 -1.38 7.80 6.72
C ALA A 299 -0.40 8.25 5.63
N LEU A 300 0.46 7.35 5.17
CA LEU A 300 1.54 7.68 4.22
C LEU A 300 1.25 7.27 2.78
N THR A 301 0.04 6.77 2.48
CA THR A 301 -0.33 6.40 1.10
C THR A 301 -0.17 7.58 0.15
N MET A 302 0.42 7.34 -1.02
CA MET A 302 0.60 8.36 -2.05
C MET A 302 -0.74 8.72 -2.69
N PRO A 303 -1.04 10.01 -2.91
CA PRO A 303 -2.41 10.46 -3.14
C PRO A 303 -2.98 10.23 -4.53
N LEU A 304 -2.21 9.82 -5.53
CA LEU A 304 -2.70 9.68 -6.90
C LEU A 304 -3.07 8.23 -7.25
N VAL A 305 -2.07 7.37 -7.24
CA VAL A 305 -2.24 5.94 -7.57
C VAL A 305 -2.45 5.08 -6.33
N HIS A 306 -2.55 5.74 -5.18
CA HIS A 306 -2.70 5.11 -3.87
C HIS A 306 -1.63 4.04 -3.59
N ASP A 307 -0.39 4.33 -4.01
CA ASP A 307 0.76 3.47 -3.73
C ASP A 307 1.11 3.54 -2.24
N GLY A 308 0.41 2.73 -1.46
CA GLY A 308 0.67 2.52 -0.05
C GLY A 308 1.86 1.60 0.20
N LEU A 309 2.17 0.69 -0.73
CA LEU A 309 3.24 -0.30 -0.56
C LEU A 309 4.62 0.35 -0.61
N SER A 310 4.89 1.21 -1.59
CA SER A 310 6.15 1.95 -1.66
C SER A 310 6.31 2.93 -0.48
N ALA A 311 5.23 3.63 -0.12
CA ALA A 311 5.26 4.53 1.04
C ALA A 311 5.49 3.76 2.36
N ALA A 312 4.90 2.59 2.51
CA ALA A 312 5.13 1.70 3.65
C ALA A 312 6.59 1.27 3.73
N ALA A 313 7.19 0.86 2.61
CA ALA A 313 8.58 0.43 2.54
C ALA A 313 9.58 1.58 2.83
N ASP A 314 9.35 2.77 2.25
CA ASP A 314 10.17 3.95 2.50
C ASP A 314 10.10 4.38 3.98
N SER A 315 8.90 4.41 4.56
CA SER A 315 8.72 4.75 5.98
C SER A 315 9.35 3.71 6.90
N ALA A 316 9.25 2.43 6.54
CA ALA A 316 9.86 1.33 7.29
C ALA A 316 11.39 1.46 7.36
N LYS A 317 12.04 1.73 6.23
CA LYS A 317 13.49 1.98 6.20
C LYS A 317 13.88 3.23 6.98
N ALA A 318 13.12 4.32 6.84
CA ALA A 318 13.39 5.55 7.58
C ALA A 318 13.28 5.35 9.09
N ALA A 319 12.25 4.61 9.55
CA ALA A 319 12.08 4.28 10.96
C ALA A 319 13.18 3.33 11.48
N ALA A 320 13.60 2.36 10.68
CA ALA A 320 14.72 1.50 11.05
C ALA A 320 16.01 2.31 11.24
N LEU A 321 16.32 3.24 10.33
CA LEU A 321 17.49 4.13 10.46
C LEU A 321 17.37 5.07 11.68
N ALA A 322 16.17 5.59 11.95
CA ALA A 322 15.93 6.42 13.11
C ALA A 322 16.15 5.66 14.44
N ALA A 323 15.65 4.43 14.53
CA ALA A 323 15.88 3.58 15.69
C ALA A 323 17.38 3.28 15.91
N LEU A 324 18.13 2.97 14.85
CA LEU A 324 19.57 2.77 14.91
C LEU A 324 20.30 4.04 15.41
N GLY A 325 19.94 5.20 14.87
CA GLY A 325 20.48 6.50 15.33
C GLY A 325 20.17 6.77 16.80
N ALA A 326 18.93 6.49 17.22
CA ALA A 326 18.50 6.65 18.61
C ALA A 326 19.26 5.72 19.57
N PHE A 327 19.51 4.48 19.17
CA PHE A 327 20.31 3.53 19.97
C PHE A 327 21.77 3.97 20.10
N MET A 328 22.36 4.50 19.02
CA MET A 328 23.73 5.04 19.05
C MET A 328 23.83 6.28 19.94
N ALA A 329 22.81 7.13 19.95
CA ALA A 329 22.74 8.32 20.80
C ALA A 329 22.36 7.99 22.26
N GLY A 330 21.79 6.83 22.54
CA GLY A 330 21.20 6.49 23.83
C GLY A 330 19.92 7.27 24.14
N ASP A 331 19.25 7.83 23.13
CA ASP A 331 18.11 8.73 23.27
C ASP A 331 16.94 8.27 22.39
N VAL A 332 15.89 7.75 23.03
CA VAL A 332 14.63 7.29 22.39
C VAL A 332 13.49 8.30 22.57
N SER A 333 13.80 9.57 22.87
CA SER A 333 12.80 10.64 22.94
C SER A 333 12.09 10.83 21.58
N GLY A 334 10.86 11.28 21.62
CA GLY A 334 10.07 11.56 20.43
C GLY A 334 10.69 12.64 19.55
N GLU A 335 11.36 13.61 20.13
CA GLU A 335 12.08 14.64 19.38
C GLU A 335 13.24 14.03 18.57
N ASN A 336 14.10 13.23 19.21
CA ASN A 336 15.22 12.59 18.52
C ASN A 336 14.74 11.59 17.45
N LEU A 337 13.78 10.72 17.79
CA LEU A 337 13.19 9.77 16.83
C LEU A 337 12.56 10.48 15.62
N MET A 338 11.84 11.60 15.85
CA MET A 338 11.23 12.37 14.76
C MET A 338 12.29 13.03 13.87
N ASN A 339 13.32 13.62 14.46
CA ASN A 339 14.39 14.29 13.72
C ASN A 339 15.15 13.29 12.83
N GLU A 340 15.53 12.14 13.37
CA GLU A 340 16.20 11.08 12.61
C GLU A 340 15.30 10.50 11.51
N TYR A 341 14.01 10.26 11.82
CA TYR A 341 13.05 9.80 10.84
C TYR A 341 12.89 10.78 9.69
N MET A 342 12.67 12.05 9.98
CA MET A 342 12.47 13.08 8.95
C MET A 342 13.72 13.28 8.10
N ARG A 343 14.91 13.18 8.70
CA ARG A 343 16.18 13.22 7.95
C ARG A 343 16.25 12.07 6.93
N ALA A 344 15.91 10.86 7.33
CA ALA A 344 15.94 9.68 6.46
C ALA A 344 14.82 9.69 5.41
N TYR A 345 13.61 10.13 5.77
CA TYR A 345 12.44 10.11 4.91
C TYR A 345 12.41 11.23 3.87
N LYS A 346 12.79 12.47 4.23
CA LYS A 346 12.76 13.64 3.33
C LYS A 346 13.67 13.49 2.11
N MET A 347 14.77 12.77 2.20
CA MET A 347 15.71 12.65 1.11
C MET A 347 15.12 11.97 -0.13
N LYS A 348 14.04 11.21 -0.01
CA LYS A 348 13.47 10.41 -1.12
C LYS A 348 12.02 10.80 -1.50
N SER A 349 11.17 11.17 -0.55
CA SER A 349 9.72 11.26 -0.75
C SER A 349 9.16 12.63 -1.12
N GLU A 350 9.85 13.73 -0.81
CA GLU A 350 9.27 15.08 -0.88
C GLU A 350 8.94 15.52 -2.32
N ARG A 351 9.79 15.20 -3.28
CA ARG A 351 9.58 15.57 -4.69
C ARG A 351 8.43 14.78 -5.32
N VAL A 352 8.41 13.47 -5.11
CA VAL A 352 7.36 12.59 -5.64
C VAL A 352 6.01 12.98 -5.06
N THR A 353 5.94 13.20 -3.76
CA THR A 353 4.71 13.61 -3.08
C THR A 353 4.14 14.92 -3.59
N THR A 354 5.00 15.92 -3.87
CA THR A 354 4.56 17.23 -4.39
C THR A 354 3.92 17.09 -5.77
N GLU A 355 4.53 16.34 -6.67
CA GLU A 355 3.97 16.09 -8.00
C GLU A 355 2.66 15.27 -7.92
N GLN A 356 2.59 14.28 -7.06
CA GLN A 356 1.36 13.51 -6.86
C GLN A 356 0.23 14.33 -6.23
N LEU A 357 0.52 15.28 -5.35
CA LEU A 357 -0.49 16.20 -4.83
C LEU A 357 -1.05 17.14 -5.90
N LYS A 358 -0.23 17.58 -6.86
CA LYS A 358 -0.71 18.34 -8.02
C LYS A 358 -1.64 17.51 -8.90
N LEU A 359 -1.27 16.25 -9.19
CA LEU A 359 -2.09 15.33 -9.97
C LEU A 359 -3.38 14.94 -9.23
N LYS A 360 -3.33 14.76 -7.90
CA LYS A 360 -4.54 14.61 -7.09
C LYS A 360 -5.50 15.78 -7.28
N ARG A 361 -4.99 17.03 -7.26
CA ARG A 361 -5.81 18.21 -7.49
C ARG A 361 -6.48 18.17 -8.86
N LEU A 362 -5.75 17.78 -9.91
CA LEU A 362 -6.29 17.60 -11.25
C LEU A 362 -7.43 16.55 -11.28
N LEU A 363 -7.23 15.42 -10.59
CA LEU A 363 -8.29 14.41 -10.45
C LEU A 363 -9.52 14.95 -9.70
N MET A 364 -9.30 15.73 -8.63
CA MET A 364 -10.39 16.37 -7.88
C MET A 364 -11.15 17.41 -8.74
N GLU A 365 -10.45 18.16 -9.59
CA GLU A 365 -11.05 19.07 -10.56
C GLU A 365 -11.88 18.31 -11.60
N SER A 366 -11.44 17.14 -12.04
CA SER A 366 -12.17 16.29 -12.99
C SER A 366 -13.48 15.71 -12.44
N MET A 367 -13.70 15.71 -11.11
CA MET A 367 -15.00 15.39 -10.52
C MET A 367 -16.10 16.38 -10.92
N HIS A 368 -15.72 17.65 -10.97
CA HIS A 368 -16.68 18.72 -11.30
C HIS A 368 -16.83 18.88 -12.80
N ASP A 369 -15.83 18.42 -13.57
CA ASP A 369 -15.85 18.42 -15.04
C ASP A 369 -15.17 17.16 -15.61
N PRO A 370 -15.93 16.10 -15.93
CA PRO A 370 -15.40 14.86 -16.53
C PRO A 370 -14.62 15.09 -17.82
N SER A 371 -14.83 16.22 -18.52
CA SER A 371 -14.11 16.57 -19.75
C SER A 371 -12.61 16.83 -19.51
N VAL A 372 -12.22 17.12 -18.27
CA VAL A 372 -10.81 17.33 -17.89
C VAL A 372 -9.98 16.06 -18.13
N MET A 373 -10.47 14.89 -17.70
CA MET A 373 -9.78 13.61 -17.94
C MET A 373 -9.85 13.18 -19.39
N ASP A 374 -11.00 13.41 -20.08
CA ASP A 374 -11.12 13.16 -21.52
C ASP A 374 -10.06 13.94 -22.29
N LYS A 375 -9.92 15.25 -22.00
CA LYS A 375 -8.94 16.13 -22.62
C LYS A 375 -7.49 15.76 -22.26
N THR A 376 -7.25 15.38 -21.01
CA THR A 376 -5.92 14.95 -20.55
C THR A 376 -5.45 13.70 -21.30
N ILE A 377 -6.32 12.70 -21.43
CA ILE A 377 -6.02 11.46 -22.16
C ILE A 377 -5.83 11.74 -23.66
N GLU A 378 -6.68 12.58 -24.25
CA GLU A 378 -6.54 13.02 -25.63
C GLU A 378 -5.18 13.72 -25.88
N LEU A 379 -4.79 14.66 -25.02
CA LEU A 379 -3.50 15.34 -25.11
C LEU A 379 -2.30 14.39 -24.92
N LEU A 380 -2.40 13.43 -24.00
CA LEU A 380 -1.37 12.40 -23.84
C LEU A 380 -1.20 11.54 -25.10
N GLU A 381 -2.25 11.36 -25.90
CA GLU A 381 -2.22 10.61 -27.16
C GLU A 381 -1.75 11.45 -28.33
N THR A 382 -2.21 12.69 -28.44
CA THR A 382 -2.07 13.51 -29.64
C THR A 382 -0.96 14.55 -29.58
N ASP A 383 -0.52 14.99 -28.37
CA ASP A 383 0.52 16.01 -28.20
C ASP A 383 1.82 15.42 -27.59
N PRO A 384 2.86 15.21 -28.40
CA PRO A 384 4.15 14.68 -27.93
C PRO A 384 4.83 15.58 -26.89
N ILE A 385 4.60 16.88 -26.92
CA ILE A 385 5.20 17.83 -25.96
C ILE A 385 4.50 17.68 -24.61
N TYR A 386 3.17 17.67 -24.63
CA TYR A 386 2.37 17.42 -23.43
C TYR A 386 2.72 16.07 -22.81
N ARG A 387 2.75 15.00 -23.61
CA ARG A 387 3.14 13.67 -23.18
C ARG A 387 4.54 13.65 -22.54
N LYS A 388 5.53 14.26 -23.19
CA LYS A 388 6.90 14.33 -22.67
C LYS A 388 7.01 15.12 -21.35
N SER A 389 6.23 16.18 -21.19
CA SER A 389 6.25 17.01 -19.97
C SER A 389 5.59 16.35 -18.77
N HIS A 390 4.59 15.47 -18.99
CA HIS A 390 3.78 14.84 -17.94
C HIS A 390 4.18 13.39 -17.64
N LEU A 391 4.89 12.70 -18.54
CA LEU A 391 5.35 11.31 -18.37
C LEU A 391 6.89 11.20 -18.21
N LYS A 392 7.60 12.30 -17.99
CA LYS A 392 9.03 12.21 -17.61
C LYS A 392 9.17 11.67 -16.20
N ARG A 393 9.90 10.55 -16.09
CA ARG A 393 10.42 10.02 -14.82
C ARG A 393 11.56 10.90 -14.30
#